data_b8445e99b103bc643a2adf51029a7179
#
_entry.id   b8445e99b103bc643a2adf51029a7179
#
_cell.length_a   1.000
_cell.length_b   1.000
_cell.length_c   1.000
_cell.angle_alpha   90.00
_cell.angle_beta   90.00
_cell.angle_gamma   90.00
#
_symmetry.space_group_name_H-M   'P 1'
#
loop_
_entity.id
_entity.type
_entity.pdbx_description
1 polymer ?
#
loop_
_entity_poly.entity_id
_entity_poly.type
_entity_poly.pdbx_seq_one_letter_code
_entity_poly.pdbx_strand_id
1 'polypeptide(L)'
;KGEYSVTVENKTNSSGGSSSGGETQTPEITIGEAKVVANSDGTGSAITDAASVYLGNTLYITFSHSITGGTTTVDKTIPYAVTKNGTYTFTVTGTVNGKSYTKNVSVTVNQFKTAKDYVAANVEVTYPDGKKVWIPEGFKIADDSASTVQGGVVIEDKDGNQFVWVPVANIADYKRTWYTEYDSFSSYSEALPEDEKTSVERYKGFYIGRYEAGDKESTGTTKATFRTSSSDTSNSVTIKADQVPYNYVTRTQAISLAEGFKTQQGYKAKTKLVSSYAWDTTIAFIEKTVNNYGSSSSQGNYSNTSVTYKDITDESKPEKTKAENSSLLVATGQTTPVCNIYDMGGNVFELTTEFSSDTYNPYVRRGGSYLSTFAGSPAGDRNNLSGVANDFFGFRLTLFL
;
A
#
# COMPACT_ATOMS: atom_id res chain seq x y z
N LYS A 1 -1.09 -16.11 -22.39
CA LYS A 1 -2.02 -15.21 -23.10
C LYS A 1 -3.41 -15.63 -22.70
N GLY A 2 -4.09 -14.86 -21.85
CA GLY A 2 -5.48 -15.05 -21.50
C GLY A 2 -6.35 -14.36 -22.55
N GLU A 3 -7.08 -15.14 -23.34
CA GLU A 3 -8.05 -14.60 -24.28
C GLU A 3 -9.34 -14.31 -23.53
N TYR A 4 -9.83 -13.05 -23.57
CA TYR A 4 -11.22 -12.77 -23.25
C TYR A 4 -12.06 -13.24 -24.44
N SER A 5 -13.13 -13.97 -24.18
CA SER A 5 -14.02 -14.43 -25.26
C SER A 5 -15.19 -13.44 -25.40
N VAL A 6 -15.40 -12.95 -26.63
CA VAL A 6 -16.60 -12.20 -27.02
C VAL A 6 -17.46 -13.13 -27.84
N THR A 7 -18.63 -13.49 -27.33
CA THR A 7 -19.61 -14.28 -28.10
C THR A 7 -20.71 -13.35 -28.57
N VAL A 8 -20.98 -13.35 -29.88
CA VAL A 8 -22.06 -12.60 -30.48
C VAL A 8 -23.09 -13.58 -30.97
N GLU A 9 -24.29 -13.58 -30.36
CA GLU A 9 -25.40 -14.42 -30.80
C GLU A 9 -26.46 -13.58 -31.56
N ASN A 10 -26.78 -14.01 -32.77
CA ASN A 10 -27.89 -13.44 -33.57
C ASN A 10 -29.20 -14.14 -33.20
N LYS A 11 -30.16 -13.42 -32.63
CA LYS A 11 -31.57 -13.88 -32.56
C LYS A 11 -32.39 -13.08 -33.53
N THR A 12 -32.83 -13.73 -34.61
CA THR A 12 -33.86 -13.18 -35.49
C THR A 12 -35.23 -13.65 -34.99
N ASN A 13 -36.05 -12.75 -34.50
CA ASN A 13 -37.48 -12.98 -34.34
C ASN A 13 -38.19 -12.64 -35.64
N SER A 14 -38.48 -13.63 -36.46
CA SER A 14 -39.36 -13.48 -37.64
C SER A 14 -40.77 -13.90 -37.26
N SER A 15 -41.68 -12.97 -37.13
CA SER A 15 -43.13 -13.25 -37.27
C SER A 15 -43.45 -13.25 -38.77
N GLY A 16 -44.00 -14.37 -39.24
CA GLY A 16 -44.18 -14.64 -40.65
C GLY A 16 -45.16 -13.72 -41.37
N GLY A 17 -44.86 -13.44 -42.63
CA GLY A 17 -45.69 -12.83 -43.63
C GLY A 17 -45.03 -13.02 -45.00
N SER A 18 -45.57 -13.99 -45.75
CA SER A 18 -45.14 -14.30 -47.13
C SER A 18 -45.54 -13.19 -48.08
N SER A 19 -44.57 -12.61 -48.83
CA SER A 19 -44.83 -12.03 -50.16
C SER A 19 -43.52 -11.89 -50.93
N SER A 20 -43.55 -12.32 -52.17
CA SER A 20 -42.52 -12.42 -53.20
C SER A 20 -41.91 -11.09 -53.59
N GLY A 21 -40.62 -11.05 -53.88
CA GLY A 21 -39.96 -10.12 -54.75
C GLY A 21 -38.88 -9.23 -54.15
N GLY A 22 -37.64 -9.54 -54.50
CA GLY A 22 -36.44 -8.72 -54.19
C GLY A 22 -35.76 -9.10 -52.88
N GLU A 23 -34.52 -9.59 -52.93
CA GLU A 23 -33.69 -9.79 -51.78
C GLU A 23 -33.39 -8.43 -51.12
N THR A 24 -34.29 -8.00 -50.24
CA THR A 24 -33.95 -6.94 -49.28
C THR A 24 -33.14 -7.56 -48.17
N GLN A 25 -31.82 -7.32 -48.15
CA GLN A 25 -30.95 -7.72 -47.03
C GLN A 25 -31.59 -7.28 -45.74
N THR A 26 -31.80 -8.22 -44.83
CA THR A 26 -32.27 -7.90 -43.47
C THR A 26 -31.25 -6.98 -42.81
N PRO A 27 -31.67 -5.80 -42.28
CA PRO A 27 -30.75 -4.91 -41.60
C PRO A 27 -30.01 -5.64 -40.47
N GLU A 28 -28.67 -5.57 -40.46
CA GLU A 28 -27.84 -6.23 -39.47
C GLU A 28 -27.21 -5.21 -38.51
N ILE A 29 -27.26 -5.52 -37.20
CA ILE A 29 -26.59 -4.75 -36.19
C ILE A 29 -25.09 -5.09 -36.22
N THR A 30 -24.25 -4.10 -36.43
CA THR A 30 -22.80 -4.19 -36.37
C THR A 30 -22.35 -3.86 -34.94
N ILE A 31 -21.55 -4.74 -34.35
CA ILE A 31 -20.91 -4.55 -33.05
C ILE A 31 -19.41 -4.41 -33.30
N GLY A 32 -18.82 -3.32 -32.82
CA GLY A 32 -17.37 -3.15 -32.80
C GLY A 32 -16.70 -4.00 -31.71
N GLU A 33 -15.40 -4.02 -31.71
CA GLU A 33 -14.61 -4.77 -30.71
C GLU A 33 -15.03 -4.37 -29.28
N ALA A 34 -15.49 -5.36 -28.51
CA ALA A 34 -15.78 -5.16 -27.11
C ALA A 34 -14.50 -5.30 -26.29
N LYS A 35 -14.25 -4.38 -25.39
CA LYS A 35 -13.03 -4.37 -24.56
C LYS A 35 -13.35 -3.99 -23.12
N VAL A 36 -12.46 -4.43 -22.21
CA VAL A 36 -12.45 -4.03 -20.80
C VAL A 36 -11.34 -3.02 -20.59
N VAL A 37 -11.65 -1.86 -20.03
CA VAL A 37 -10.72 -0.74 -19.83
C VAL A 37 -10.75 -0.21 -18.40
N ALA A 38 -9.72 0.54 -18.00
CA ALA A 38 -9.66 1.14 -16.65
C ALA A 38 -10.42 2.48 -16.56
N ASN A 39 -10.54 3.23 -17.66
CA ASN A 39 -11.11 4.57 -17.64
C ASN A 39 -12.64 4.56 -17.68
N SER A 40 -13.28 5.37 -16.84
CA SER A 40 -14.74 5.45 -16.73
C SER A 40 -15.44 6.03 -17.96
N ASP A 41 -14.70 6.74 -18.82
CA ASP A 41 -15.18 7.24 -20.10
C ASP A 41 -15.09 6.21 -21.25
N GLY A 42 -14.60 4.99 -20.97
CA GLY A 42 -14.43 3.93 -21.94
C GLY A 42 -13.19 4.09 -22.83
N THR A 43 -12.36 5.10 -22.59
CA THR A 43 -11.09 5.28 -23.31
C THR A 43 -9.97 4.41 -22.74
N GLY A 44 -8.84 4.38 -23.44
CA GLY A 44 -7.66 3.63 -23.02
C GLY A 44 -7.48 2.28 -23.68
N SER A 45 -6.36 1.64 -23.37
CA SER A 45 -6.02 0.31 -23.89
C SER A 45 -6.86 -0.78 -23.23
N ALA A 46 -7.16 -1.84 -23.99
CA ALA A 46 -7.80 -3.02 -23.43
C ALA A 46 -6.91 -3.69 -22.39
N ILE A 47 -7.50 -4.08 -21.26
CA ILE A 47 -6.84 -4.90 -20.25
C ILE A 47 -7.06 -6.37 -20.65
N THR A 48 -6.01 -6.98 -21.19
CA THR A 48 -6.07 -8.33 -21.76
C THR A 48 -5.64 -9.42 -20.77
N ASP A 49 -4.85 -9.04 -19.75
CA ASP A 49 -4.26 -10.02 -18.82
C ASP A 49 -5.27 -10.44 -17.74
N ALA A 50 -5.52 -11.74 -17.67
CA ALA A 50 -6.33 -12.33 -16.62
C ALA A 50 -5.67 -12.11 -15.24
N ALA A 51 -6.49 -11.95 -14.19
CA ALA A 51 -6.06 -11.75 -12.82
C ALA A 51 -4.99 -10.65 -12.65
N SER A 52 -5.11 -9.55 -13.40
CA SER A 52 -4.19 -8.41 -13.37
C SER A 52 -4.64 -7.26 -12.46
N VAL A 53 -5.91 -7.26 -12.05
CA VAL A 53 -6.53 -6.18 -11.27
C VAL A 53 -7.11 -6.76 -9.98
N TYR A 54 -6.88 -6.10 -8.83
CA TYR A 54 -7.44 -6.57 -7.57
C TYR A 54 -8.93 -6.26 -7.46
N LEU A 55 -9.67 -7.17 -6.80
CA LEU A 55 -11.05 -6.91 -6.36
C LEU A 55 -11.08 -5.64 -5.49
N GLY A 56 -12.12 -4.83 -5.70
CA GLY A 56 -12.25 -3.51 -5.10
C GLY A 56 -12.02 -2.39 -6.10
N ASN A 57 -11.32 -2.67 -7.21
CA ASN A 57 -11.23 -1.76 -8.34
C ASN A 57 -12.49 -1.85 -9.21
N THR A 58 -12.70 -0.82 -10.04
CA THR A 58 -13.76 -0.80 -11.04
C THR A 58 -13.12 -0.81 -12.43
N LEU A 59 -13.58 -1.71 -13.28
CA LEU A 59 -13.27 -1.73 -14.71
C LEU A 59 -14.53 -1.40 -15.51
N TYR A 60 -14.37 -1.11 -16.80
CA TYR A 60 -15.47 -0.69 -17.66
C TYR A 60 -15.49 -1.50 -18.94
N ILE A 61 -16.66 -2.05 -19.28
CA ILE A 61 -16.89 -2.70 -20.56
C ILE A 61 -17.36 -1.63 -21.56
N THR A 62 -16.73 -1.57 -22.71
CA THR A 62 -17.09 -0.65 -23.80
C THR A 62 -17.04 -1.34 -25.15
N PHE A 63 -17.92 -0.95 -26.06
CA PHE A 63 -17.96 -1.37 -27.46
C PHE A 63 -18.78 -0.35 -28.28
N SER A 64 -18.54 -0.28 -29.57
CA SER A 64 -19.39 0.50 -30.48
C SER A 64 -20.50 -0.37 -31.09
N HIS A 65 -21.58 0.26 -31.48
CA HIS A 65 -22.72 -0.41 -32.13
C HIS A 65 -23.39 0.49 -33.15
N SER A 66 -23.85 -0.09 -34.25
CA SER A 66 -24.57 0.63 -35.33
C SER A 66 -25.48 -0.32 -36.10
N ILE A 67 -26.42 0.26 -36.89
CA ILE A 67 -27.23 -0.43 -37.88
C ILE A 67 -27.40 0.47 -39.07
N THR A 68 -27.28 -0.06 -40.29
CA THR A 68 -27.40 0.74 -41.50
C THR A 68 -28.84 1.24 -41.68
N GLY A 69 -29.00 2.56 -41.90
CA GLY A 69 -30.28 3.19 -42.13
C GLY A 69 -31.20 3.31 -40.90
N GLY A 70 -30.61 3.21 -39.68
CA GLY A 70 -31.36 3.26 -38.44
C GLY A 70 -30.60 3.77 -37.25
N THR A 71 -31.16 3.57 -36.06
CA THR A 71 -30.57 3.91 -34.76
C THR A 71 -30.42 2.67 -33.89
N THR A 72 -29.47 2.69 -32.97
CA THR A 72 -29.24 1.60 -32.02
C THR A 72 -29.27 2.10 -30.59
N THR A 73 -29.76 1.25 -29.67
CA THR A 73 -29.72 1.45 -28.21
C THR A 73 -29.19 0.19 -27.54
N VAL A 74 -28.66 0.32 -26.33
CA VAL A 74 -28.23 -0.80 -25.51
C VAL A 74 -29.03 -0.81 -24.20
N ASP A 75 -29.39 -1.99 -23.73
CA ASP A 75 -30.17 -2.19 -22.49
C ASP A 75 -29.46 -1.68 -21.21
N LYS A 76 -28.14 -1.48 -21.28
CA LYS A 76 -27.31 -0.95 -20.21
C LYS A 76 -26.46 0.22 -20.70
N THR A 77 -26.17 1.16 -19.80
CA THR A 77 -25.28 2.30 -20.13
C THR A 77 -23.89 1.80 -20.45
N ILE A 78 -23.29 2.24 -21.56
CA ILE A 78 -21.93 1.99 -21.99
C ILE A 78 -21.13 3.30 -21.87
N PRO A 79 -19.95 3.32 -21.24
CA PRO A 79 -19.20 2.23 -20.62
C PRO A 79 -19.90 1.65 -19.36
N TYR A 80 -19.88 0.33 -19.24
CA TYR A 80 -20.56 -0.38 -18.16
C TYR A 80 -19.57 -0.78 -17.05
N ALA A 81 -19.80 -0.29 -15.83
CA ALA A 81 -18.94 -0.55 -14.69
C ALA A 81 -19.08 -2.00 -14.19
N VAL A 82 -17.94 -2.64 -13.96
CA VAL A 82 -17.84 -4.00 -13.40
C VAL A 82 -16.82 -4.03 -12.26
N THR A 83 -17.09 -4.81 -11.20
CA THR A 83 -16.25 -4.89 -9.99
C THR A 83 -15.83 -6.33 -9.66
N LYS A 84 -16.22 -7.30 -10.50
CA LYS A 84 -15.91 -8.74 -10.29
C LYS A 84 -15.86 -9.50 -11.61
N ASN A 85 -15.21 -10.64 -11.60
CA ASN A 85 -15.21 -11.57 -12.73
C ASN A 85 -16.62 -12.10 -13.00
N GLY A 86 -16.91 -12.39 -14.27
CA GLY A 86 -18.19 -12.91 -14.72
C GLY A 86 -18.44 -12.63 -16.19
N THR A 87 -19.53 -13.17 -16.73
CA THR A 87 -19.98 -12.88 -18.08
C THR A 87 -21.11 -11.87 -18.03
N TYR A 88 -20.94 -10.77 -18.74
CA TYR A 88 -21.86 -9.64 -18.80
C TYR A 88 -22.48 -9.59 -20.20
N THR A 89 -23.80 -9.75 -20.26
CA THR A 89 -24.55 -9.75 -21.53
C THR A 89 -25.30 -8.44 -21.70
N PHE A 90 -25.24 -7.90 -22.91
CA PHE A 90 -25.88 -6.67 -23.35
C PHE A 90 -26.77 -6.99 -24.51
N THR A 91 -27.96 -6.41 -24.54
CA THR A 91 -28.87 -6.47 -25.66
C THR A 91 -28.82 -5.16 -26.43
N VAL A 92 -28.35 -5.21 -27.69
CA VAL A 92 -28.36 -4.09 -28.62
C VAL A 92 -29.63 -4.18 -29.46
N THR A 93 -30.43 -3.13 -29.44
CA THR A 93 -31.64 -3.01 -30.23
C THR A 93 -31.41 -2.00 -31.33
N GLY A 94 -31.57 -2.43 -32.59
CA GLY A 94 -31.53 -1.58 -33.75
C GLY A 94 -32.94 -1.32 -34.26
N THR A 95 -33.25 -0.09 -34.69
CA THR A 95 -34.55 0.29 -35.29
C THR A 95 -34.33 0.89 -36.66
N VAL A 96 -34.95 0.26 -37.68
CA VAL A 96 -34.95 0.71 -39.08
C VAL A 96 -36.37 0.75 -39.61
N ASN A 97 -36.82 1.88 -40.08
CA ASN A 97 -38.20 2.08 -40.61
C ASN A 97 -39.28 1.56 -39.66
N GLY A 98 -39.15 1.78 -38.36
CA GLY A 98 -40.10 1.37 -37.32
C GLY A 98 -40.07 -0.12 -36.96
N LYS A 99 -39.18 -0.93 -37.56
CA LYS A 99 -38.97 -2.33 -37.22
C LYS A 99 -37.76 -2.45 -36.29
N SER A 100 -37.88 -3.31 -35.27
CA SER A 100 -36.80 -3.56 -34.28
C SER A 100 -36.08 -4.87 -34.55
N TYR A 101 -34.79 -4.83 -34.41
CA TYR A 101 -33.85 -5.96 -34.52
C TYR A 101 -33.04 -6.02 -33.22
N THR A 102 -32.66 -7.20 -32.77
CA THR A 102 -31.87 -7.35 -31.53
C THR A 102 -30.63 -8.20 -31.77
N LYS A 103 -29.53 -7.86 -31.09
CA LYS A 103 -28.27 -8.63 -31.08
C LYS A 103 -27.68 -8.62 -29.67
N ASN A 104 -27.31 -9.79 -29.17
CA ASN A 104 -26.68 -9.91 -27.88
C ASN A 104 -25.16 -9.84 -28.01
N VAL A 105 -24.53 -9.17 -27.08
CA VAL A 105 -23.06 -9.10 -26.89
C VAL A 105 -22.74 -9.62 -25.48
N SER A 106 -21.96 -10.67 -25.41
CA SER A 106 -21.48 -11.21 -24.11
C SER A 106 -19.99 -10.97 -23.98
N VAL A 107 -19.58 -10.35 -22.87
CA VAL A 107 -18.19 -10.04 -22.54
C VAL A 107 -17.83 -10.77 -21.26
N THR A 108 -16.83 -11.65 -21.32
CA THR A 108 -16.32 -12.33 -20.13
C THR A 108 -15.20 -11.49 -19.53
N VAL A 109 -15.38 -11.10 -18.27
CA VAL A 109 -14.41 -10.39 -17.44
C VAL A 109 -13.70 -11.43 -16.57
N ASN A 110 -12.39 -11.52 -16.68
CA ASN A 110 -11.52 -12.43 -15.90
C ASN A 110 -10.29 -11.69 -15.34
N GLN A 111 -10.28 -10.37 -15.41
CA GLN A 111 -9.15 -9.53 -15.03
C GLN A 111 -8.99 -9.38 -13.51
N PHE A 112 -10.05 -9.63 -12.74
CA PHE A 112 -9.98 -9.49 -11.30
C PHE A 112 -9.35 -10.72 -10.63
N LYS A 113 -8.47 -10.44 -9.66
CA LYS A 113 -7.94 -11.43 -8.71
C LYS A 113 -8.33 -11.06 -7.28
N THR A 114 -8.33 -12.02 -6.39
CA THR A 114 -8.62 -11.79 -4.99
C THR A 114 -7.43 -11.08 -4.32
N ALA A 115 -7.71 -10.14 -3.42
CA ALA A 115 -6.69 -9.50 -2.60
C ALA A 115 -6.00 -10.46 -1.62
N LYS A 116 -6.52 -11.69 -1.49
CA LYS A 116 -6.01 -12.71 -0.55
C LYS A 116 -4.95 -13.62 -1.15
N ASP A 117 -4.71 -13.57 -2.46
CA ASP A 117 -3.76 -14.44 -3.12
C ASP A 117 -2.35 -13.88 -3.03
N TYR A 118 -1.42 -14.66 -2.49
CA TYR A 118 0.00 -14.34 -2.53
C TYR A 118 0.52 -14.40 -3.97
N VAL A 119 1.25 -13.37 -4.39
CA VAL A 119 1.77 -13.33 -5.75
C VAL A 119 3.03 -14.19 -5.88
N ALA A 120 3.13 -14.95 -6.99
CA ALA A 120 4.27 -15.82 -7.28
C ALA A 120 5.43 -15.10 -7.99
N ALA A 121 5.25 -13.82 -8.32
CA ALA A 121 6.25 -12.93 -8.91
C ALA A 121 5.85 -11.48 -8.60
N ASN A 122 6.76 -10.51 -8.79
CA ASN A 122 6.41 -9.10 -8.65
C ASN A 122 5.30 -8.71 -9.63
N VAL A 123 4.22 -8.10 -9.14
CA VAL A 123 3.04 -7.72 -9.92
C VAL A 123 2.74 -6.23 -9.78
N GLU A 124 2.58 -5.54 -10.91
CA GLU A 124 2.07 -4.18 -10.93
C GLU A 124 0.53 -4.18 -10.84
N VAL A 125 -0.02 -3.38 -9.95
CA VAL A 125 -1.45 -3.21 -9.73
C VAL A 125 -1.82 -1.76 -9.94
N THR A 126 -2.87 -1.50 -10.71
CA THR A 126 -3.43 -0.15 -10.89
C THR A 126 -4.60 0.03 -9.95
N TYR A 127 -4.57 1.08 -9.16
CA TYR A 127 -5.64 1.49 -8.24
C TYR A 127 -6.68 2.36 -8.95
N PRO A 128 -7.90 2.56 -8.37
CA PRO A 128 -8.97 3.33 -8.99
C PRO A 128 -8.60 4.79 -9.32
N ASP A 129 -7.65 5.35 -8.58
CA ASP A 129 -7.11 6.70 -8.82
C ASP A 129 -6.03 6.74 -9.93
N GLY A 130 -5.86 5.66 -10.67
CA GLY A 130 -4.87 5.51 -11.76
C GLY A 130 -3.44 5.35 -11.30
N LYS A 131 -3.18 5.33 -9.99
CA LYS A 131 -1.84 5.13 -9.43
C LYS A 131 -1.48 3.65 -9.40
N LYS A 132 -0.20 3.37 -9.52
CA LYS A 132 0.35 2.02 -9.58
C LYS A 132 1.10 1.66 -8.31
N VAL A 133 1.00 0.40 -7.93
CA VAL A 133 1.70 -0.21 -6.81
C VAL A 133 2.31 -1.53 -7.27
N TRP A 134 3.51 -1.83 -6.88
CA TRP A 134 4.17 -3.10 -7.17
C TRP A 134 4.10 -4.03 -5.97
N ILE A 135 3.41 -5.14 -6.08
CA ILE A 135 3.32 -6.17 -5.03
C ILE A 135 4.50 -7.13 -5.21
N PRO A 136 5.38 -7.27 -4.21
CA PRO A 136 6.52 -8.18 -4.29
C PRO A 136 6.10 -9.65 -4.27
N GLU A 137 6.92 -10.52 -4.89
CA GLU A 137 6.78 -11.98 -4.77
C GLU A 137 6.69 -12.41 -3.30
N GLY A 138 5.71 -13.26 -2.99
CA GLY A 138 5.47 -13.77 -1.64
C GLY A 138 4.55 -12.92 -0.77
N PHE A 139 4.07 -11.77 -1.27
CA PHE A 139 3.12 -10.91 -0.58
C PHE A 139 1.73 -10.94 -1.20
N LYS A 140 0.74 -10.54 -0.42
CA LYS A 140 -0.63 -10.19 -0.85
C LYS A 140 -0.96 -8.78 -0.40
N ILE A 141 -2.03 -8.18 -0.92
CA ILE A 141 -2.62 -6.99 -0.31
C ILE A 141 -3.34 -7.42 0.98
N ALA A 142 -3.09 -6.74 2.09
CA ALA A 142 -3.75 -7.00 3.36
C ALA A 142 -5.25 -6.67 3.30
N ASP A 143 -6.07 -7.40 4.07
CA ASP A 143 -7.54 -7.25 4.03
C ASP A 143 -8.00 -5.84 4.48
N ASP A 144 -7.24 -5.19 5.35
CA ASP A 144 -7.48 -3.85 5.88
C ASP A 144 -6.69 -2.74 5.14
N SER A 145 -6.11 -3.08 3.98
CA SER A 145 -5.43 -2.12 3.11
C SER A 145 -6.40 -1.04 2.62
N ALA A 146 -5.91 0.20 2.50
CA ALA A 146 -6.71 1.28 1.92
C ALA A 146 -7.05 1.01 0.44
N SER A 147 -8.19 1.53 0.01
CA SER A 147 -8.68 1.45 -1.38
C SER A 147 -8.01 2.46 -2.31
N THR A 148 -7.17 3.34 -1.80
CA THR A 148 -6.40 4.34 -2.55
C THR A 148 -4.93 4.30 -2.16
N VAL A 149 -4.05 4.69 -3.08
CA VAL A 149 -2.60 4.75 -2.78
C VAL A 149 -2.31 5.77 -1.68
N GLN A 150 -2.99 6.92 -1.67
CA GLN A 150 -2.78 7.94 -0.65
C GLN A 150 -3.27 7.49 0.75
N GLY A 151 -4.28 6.63 0.82
CA GLY A 151 -4.74 6.06 2.10
C GLY A 151 -3.78 5.04 2.71
N GLY A 152 -2.76 4.62 1.97
CA GLY A 152 -1.75 3.64 2.39
C GLY A 152 -2.11 2.21 1.99
N VAL A 153 -1.52 1.74 0.90
CA VAL A 153 -1.64 0.35 0.45
C VAL A 153 -0.76 -0.54 1.31
N VAL A 154 -1.36 -1.49 1.99
CA VAL A 154 -0.68 -2.44 2.87
C VAL A 154 -0.49 -3.77 2.16
N ILE A 155 0.72 -4.30 2.21
CA ILE A 155 1.02 -5.68 1.83
C ILE A 155 1.33 -6.51 3.07
N GLU A 156 1.07 -7.81 2.97
CA GLU A 156 1.27 -8.76 4.05
C GLU A 156 1.94 -10.03 3.52
N ASP A 157 2.93 -10.53 4.25
CA ASP A 157 3.53 -11.83 3.97
C ASP A 157 2.73 -12.98 4.62
N LYS A 158 3.15 -14.23 4.36
CA LYS A 158 2.51 -15.43 4.91
C LYS A 158 2.56 -15.53 6.45
N ASP A 159 3.49 -14.82 7.07
CA ASP A 159 3.66 -14.80 8.52
C ASP A 159 2.95 -13.60 9.17
N GLY A 160 2.26 -12.76 8.37
CA GLY A 160 1.50 -11.59 8.83
C GLY A 160 2.35 -10.33 9.05
N ASN A 161 3.60 -10.29 8.55
CA ASN A 161 4.38 -9.05 8.55
C ASN A 161 3.84 -8.09 7.50
N GLN A 162 3.69 -6.81 7.87
CA GLN A 162 3.01 -5.82 7.05
C GLN A 162 3.88 -4.61 6.71
N PHE A 163 3.77 -4.16 5.47
CA PHE A 163 4.48 -3.00 4.95
C PHE A 163 3.52 -2.11 4.16
N VAL A 164 3.80 -0.81 4.15
CA VAL A 164 2.99 0.20 3.46
C VAL A 164 3.73 0.76 2.27
N TRP A 165 3.07 0.86 1.12
CA TRP A 165 3.61 1.45 -0.09
C TRP A 165 3.73 2.97 0.02
N VAL A 166 4.93 3.49 -0.22
CA VAL A 166 5.24 4.91 -0.33
C VAL A 166 5.54 5.23 -1.80
N PRO A 167 4.64 5.92 -2.51
CA PRO A 167 4.84 6.23 -3.93
C PRO A 167 5.85 7.35 -4.14
N VAL A 168 6.75 7.18 -5.12
CA VAL A 168 7.74 8.16 -5.56
C VAL A 168 7.67 8.27 -7.09
N ALA A 169 6.91 9.22 -7.59
CA ALA A 169 6.71 9.39 -9.03
C ALA A 169 8.00 9.80 -9.75
N ASN A 170 8.79 10.65 -9.12
CA ASN A 170 10.07 11.14 -9.62
C ASN A 170 11.15 10.88 -8.57
N ILE A 171 12.31 10.37 -8.97
CA ILE A 171 13.43 10.11 -8.06
C ILE A 171 13.91 11.38 -7.33
N ALA A 172 13.73 12.55 -7.92
CA ALA A 172 14.04 13.83 -7.27
C ALA A 172 13.18 14.09 -5.99
N ASP A 173 12.05 13.38 -5.86
CA ASP A 173 11.19 13.44 -4.67
C ASP A 173 11.63 12.44 -3.58
N TYR A 174 12.50 11.48 -3.91
CA TYR A 174 13.18 10.61 -2.96
C TYR A 174 14.38 11.32 -2.38
N LYS A 175 14.13 12.16 -1.39
CA LYS A 175 15.11 13.11 -0.86
C LYS A 175 15.00 13.31 0.63
N ARG A 176 16.10 13.77 1.22
CA ARG A 176 16.13 14.25 2.59
C ARG A 176 15.42 15.60 2.69
N THR A 177 14.61 15.80 3.74
CA THR A 177 13.88 17.03 4.00
C THR A 177 14.11 17.47 5.46
N TRP A 178 14.22 18.78 5.69
CA TRP A 178 14.38 19.35 7.02
C TRP A 178 13.01 19.78 7.57
N TYR A 179 12.64 19.28 8.73
CA TYR A 179 11.31 19.52 9.33
C TYR A 179 11.35 20.38 10.61
N THR A 180 12.53 20.59 11.19
CA THR A 180 12.69 21.33 12.45
C THR A 180 13.56 22.56 12.26
N GLU A 181 13.36 23.59 13.09
CA GLU A 181 14.09 24.87 12.96
C GLU A 181 15.46 24.88 13.68
N TYR A 182 15.75 23.85 14.50
CA TYR A 182 16.85 23.90 15.47
C TYR A 182 18.20 23.46 14.92
N ASP A 183 18.24 22.79 13.75
CA ASP A 183 19.45 22.24 13.17
C ASP A 183 19.53 22.47 11.65
N SER A 184 20.64 22.10 11.04
CA SER A 184 20.83 22.19 9.60
C SER A 184 21.42 20.91 9.03
N PHE A 185 21.28 20.69 7.72
CA PHE A 185 21.88 19.54 7.03
C PHE A 185 23.41 19.49 7.15
N SER A 186 24.09 20.59 7.46
CA SER A 186 25.55 20.63 7.63
C SER A 186 26.04 19.69 8.74
N SER A 187 25.21 19.39 9.74
CA SER A 187 25.54 18.51 10.83
C SER A 187 25.24 17.02 10.57
N TYR A 188 24.59 16.72 9.42
CA TYR A 188 24.10 15.36 9.13
C TYR A 188 24.43 14.95 7.71
N SER A 189 24.88 13.72 7.53
CA SER A 189 25.31 13.21 6.22
C SER A 189 24.77 11.82 5.94
N GLU A 190 24.28 11.63 4.75
CA GLU A 190 23.99 10.35 4.13
C GLU A 190 24.04 10.50 2.63
N ALA A 191 24.80 9.67 1.94
CA ALA A 191 24.74 9.55 0.49
C ALA A 191 23.47 8.76 0.12
N LEU A 192 22.81 9.15 -0.97
CA LEU A 192 21.67 8.35 -1.48
C LEU A 192 22.17 6.94 -1.83
N PRO A 193 21.66 5.89 -1.14
CA PRO A 193 22.08 4.53 -1.41
C PRO A 193 21.69 4.12 -2.83
N GLU A 194 22.65 3.64 -3.62
CA GLU A 194 22.44 3.38 -5.06
C GLU A 194 21.43 2.26 -5.31
N ASP A 195 21.34 1.27 -4.44
CA ASP A 195 20.35 0.20 -4.55
C ASP A 195 18.92 0.68 -4.24
N GLU A 196 18.74 1.60 -3.30
CA GLU A 196 17.46 2.26 -3.03
C GLU A 196 17.05 3.10 -4.23
N LYS A 197 17.97 3.95 -4.72
CA LYS A 197 17.75 4.77 -5.91
C LYS A 197 17.31 3.93 -7.10
N THR A 198 18.05 2.87 -7.42
CA THR A 198 17.75 1.97 -8.54
C THR A 198 16.37 1.35 -8.42
N SER A 199 16.01 0.86 -7.23
CA SER A 199 14.69 0.27 -6.97
C SER A 199 13.59 1.31 -7.11
N VAL A 200 13.74 2.48 -6.47
CA VAL A 200 12.75 3.56 -6.51
C VAL A 200 12.55 4.11 -7.92
N GLU A 201 13.62 4.28 -8.69
CA GLU A 201 13.53 4.71 -10.10
C GLU A 201 12.75 3.71 -10.96
N ARG A 202 12.98 2.41 -10.73
CA ARG A 202 12.33 1.34 -11.49
C ARG A 202 10.87 1.15 -11.13
N TYR A 203 10.57 1.05 -9.84
CA TYR A 203 9.26 0.66 -9.34
C TYR A 203 8.38 1.84 -8.93
N LYS A 204 8.93 3.07 -8.93
CA LYS A 204 8.22 4.31 -8.59
C LYS A 204 7.70 4.34 -7.15
N GLY A 205 8.44 3.74 -6.24
CA GLY A 205 8.13 3.70 -4.82
C GLY A 205 8.94 2.64 -4.07
N PHE A 206 8.66 2.54 -2.81
CA PHE A 206 9.25 1.57 -1.90
C PHE A 206 8.22 1.23 -0.80
N TYR A 207 8.57 0.28 0.05
CA TYR A 207 7.76 -0.08 1.20
C TYR A 207 8.45 0.31 2.50
N ILE A 208 7.67 0.82 3.45
CA ILE A 208 8.09 1.04 4.84
C ILE A 208 7.34 0.08 5.76
N GLY A 209 7.97 -0.41 6.83
CA GLY A 209 7.29 -1.18 7.85
C GLY A 209 6.04 -0.47 8.34
N ARG A 210 4.88 -1.15 8.33
CA ARG A 210 3.63 -0.59 8.83
C ARG A 210 3.75 -0.19 10.30
N TYR A 211 4.55 -0.95 11.04
CA TYR A 211 4.85 -0.79 12.45
C TYR A 211 6.36 -0.64 12.66
N GLU A 212 6.75 -0.18 13.84
CA GLU A 212 8.10 -0.35 14.36
C GLU A 212 8.47 -1.84 14.36
N ALA A 213 9.76 -2.15 14.34
CA ALA A 213 10.22 -3.53 14.51
C ALA A 213 9.79 -4.07 15.88
N GLY A 214 9.17 -5.23 15.87
CA GLY A 214 8.75 -5.97 17.06
C GLY A 214 9.66 -7.17 17.34
N ASP A 215 9.69 -7.59 18.61
CA ASP A 215 10.42 -8.76 19.10
C ASP A 215 9.50 -9.99 19.04
N LYS A 216 9.79 -10.93 18.13
CA LYS A 216 8.98 -12.13 17.91
C LYS A 216 8.92 -13.06 19.13
N GLU A 217 9.98 -13.16 19.90
CA GLU A 217 10.03 -14.06 21.06
C GLU A 217 9.17 -13.55 22.23
N SER A 218 8.83 -12.26 22.19
CA SER A 218 7.88 -11.68 23.15
C SER A 218 6.41 -11.98 22.82
N THR A 219 6.13 -12.75 21.76
CA THR A 219 4.79 -13.15 21.33
C THR A 219 4.58 -14.64 21.59
N GLY A 220 3.59 -15.02 22.38
CA GLY A 220 3.26 -16.41 22.61
C GLY A 220 2.47 -16.63 23.90
N THR A 221 2.35 -17.88 24.34
CA THR A 221 1.64 -18.28 25.59
C THR A 221 2.34 -17.81 26.87
N THR A 222 3.58 -17.34 26.79
CA THR A 222 4.31 -16.68 27.88
C THR A 222 4.04 -15.19 27.82
N LYS A 223 3.77 -14.58 28.97
CA LYS A 223 3.54 -13.13 29.10
C LYS A 223 4.64 -12.37 28.35
N ALA A 224 4.26 -11.62 27.35
CA ALA A 224 5.16 -10.71 26.66
C ALA A 224 5.72 -9.70 27.69
N THR A 225 7.01 -9.69 27.87
CA THR A 225 7.70 -8.71 28.73
C THR A 225 8.49 -7.77 27.84
N PHE A 226 8.37 -6.47 28.10
CA PHE A 226 9.23 -5.51 27.42
C PHE A 226 10.69 -5.82 27.66
N ARG A 227 11.51 -5.63 26.64
CA ARG A 227 12.97 -5.87 26.71
C ARG A 227 13.60 -4.97 27.78
N THR A 228 14.53 -5.50 28.53
CA THR A 228 15.19 -4.81 29.65
C THR A 228 16.70 -4.66 29.47
N SER A 229 17.26 -5.25 28.41
CA SER A 229 18.70 -5.15 28.13
C SER A 229 19.01 -5.39 26.66
N SER A 230 20.20 -4.96 26.23
CA SER A 230 20.75 -5.18 24.88
C SER A 230 21.51 -6.51 24.72
N SER A 231 21.57 -7.34 25.76
CA SER A 231 22.39 -8.54 25.75
C SER A 231 21.88 -9.65 24.84
N ASP A 232 20.64 -9.61 24.43
CA ASP A 232 20.03 -10.61 23.56
C ASP A 232 19.45 -9.99 22.29
N THR A 233 20.12 -10.24 21.17
CA THR A 233 19.66 -9.92 19.80
C THR A 233 19.45 -11.17 18.96
N SER A 234 19.35 -12.34 19.61
CA SER A 234 19.07 -13.61 18.93
C SER A 234 17.63 -13.73 18.46
N ASN A 235 16.73 -12.92 19.04
CA ASN A 235 15.33 -12.94 18.72
C ASN A 235 15.04 -12.48 17.29
N SER A 236 14.12 -13.17 16.67
CA SER A 236 13.64 -12.82 15.32
C SER A 236 12.82 -11.53 15.35
N VAL A 237 12.99 -10.71 14.33
CA VAL A 237 12.19 -9.49 14.12
C VAL A 237 10.81 -9.84 13.56
N THR A 238 9.83 -9.02 13.88
CA THR A 238 8.49 -9.05 13.29
C THR A 238 8.01 -7.63 12.96
N ILE A 239 7.15 -7.49 11.96
CA ILE A 239 6.55 -6.20 11.57
C ILE A 239 5.03 -6.32 11.68
N LYS A 240 4.55 -6.37 12.91
CA LYS A 240 3.14 -6.63 13.25
C LYS A 240 2.65 -5.70 14.33
N ALA A 241 1.33 -5.56 14.44
CA ALA A 241 0.70 -4.95 15.61
C ALA A 241 0.86 -5.82 16.85
N ASP A 242 0.67 -5.21 18.01
CA ASP A 242 0.58 -5.87 19.31
C ASP A 242 1.86 -6.67 19.66
N GLN A 243 3.03 -6.19 19.21
CA GLN A 243 4.33 -6.76 19.56
C GLN A 243 5.06 -5.87 20.55
N VAL A 244 5.93 -6.45 21.35
CA VAL A 244 6.90 -5.68 22.12
C VAL A 244 7.84 -4.97 21.14
N PRO A 245 8.02 -3.63 21.20
CA PRO A 245 8.99 -2.95 20.34
C PRO A 245 10.39 -3.53 20.52
N TYR A 246 11.11 -3.76 19.42
CA TYR A 246 12.47 -4.25 19.43
C TYR A 246 13.42 -3.12 19.84
N ASN A 247 13.38 -2.78 21.13
CA ASN A 247 14.22 -1.76 21.74
C ASN A 247 15.52 -2.36 22.31
N TYR A 248 16.29 -1.59 23.07
CA TYR A 248 17.63 -1.99 23.60
C TYR A 248 18.57 -2.49 22.49
N VAL A 249 18.56 -1.87 21.35
CA VAL A 249 19.34 -2.23 20.17
C VAL A 249 20.31 -1.10 19.80
N THR A 250 21.55 -1.46 19.47
CA THR A 250 22.50 -0.51 18.86
C THR A 250 22.21 -0.36 17.36
N ARG A 251 22.68 0.73 16.75
CA ARG A 251 22.53 0.94 15.30
C ARG A 251 23.10 -0.22 14.47
N THR A 252 24.28 -0.74 14.84
CA THR A 252 24.89 -1.87 14.13
C THR A 252 24.04 -3.13 14.22
N GLN A 253 23.44 -3.41 15.37
CA GLN A 253 22.50 -4.52 15.54
C GLN A 253 21.22 -4.29 14.73
N ALA A 254 20.66 -3.08 14.74
CA ALA A 254 19.47 -2.72 13.95
C ALA A 254 19.71 -2.91 12.43
N ILE A 255 20.88 -2.53 11.92
CA ILE A 255 21.27 -2.77 10.51
C ILE A 255 21.28 -4.28 10.23
N SER A 256 21.98 -5.07 11.04
CA SER A 256 22.10 -6.52 10.85
C SER A 256 20.75 -7.23 10.92
N LEU A 257 19.88 -6.84 11.86
CA LEU A 257 18.53 -7.37 12.01
C LEU A 257 17.65 -7.01 10.81
N ALA A 258 17.69 -5.76 10.35
CA ALA A 258 16.90 -5.29 9.24
C ALA A 258 17.34 -5.95 7.91
N GLU A 259 18.63 -6.07 7.64
CA GLU A 259 19.15 -6.74 6.45
C GLU A 259 18.94 -8.26 6.50
N GLY A 260 19.04 -8.86 7.69
CA GLY A 260 18.79 -10.28 7.92
C GLY A 260 17.32 -10.68 7.75
N PHE A 261 16.39 -9.75 7.91
CA PHE A 261 14.95 -10.02 7.89
C PHE A 261 14.49 -10.68 6.57
N LYS A 262 14.99 -10.24 5.43
CA LYS A 262 14.69 -10.89 4.13
C LYS A 262 15.05 -12.37 4.11
N THR A 263 16.17 -12.74 4.72
CA THR A 263 16.63 -14.15 4.81
C THR A 263 15.77 -14.93 5.79
N GLN A 264 15.45 -14.32 6.92
CA GLN A 264 14.54 -14.88 7.92
C GLN A 264 13.17 -15.21 7.30
N GLN A 265 12.65 -14.36 6.43
CA GLN A 265 11.33 -14.52 5.80
C GLN A 265 11.39 -15.19 4.40
N GLY A 266 12.55 -15.35 3.81
CA GLY A 266 12.72 -15.90 2.46
C GLY A 266 12.30 -14.95 1.33
N TYR A 267 12.40 -13.63 1.54
CA TYR A 267 12.03 -12.64 0.53
C TYR A 267 13.01 -12.57 -0.63
N LYS A 268 12.49 -12.31 -1.83
CA LYS A 268 13.27 -11.86 -3.00
C LYS A 268 13.57 -10.36 -2.92
N ALA A 269 12.64 -9.59 -2.39
CA ALA A 269 12.84 -8.18 -2.09
C ALA A 269 13.92 -7.99 -1.02
N LYS A 270 14.58 -6.82 -1.04
CA LYS A 270 15.58 -6.45 -0.04
C LYS A 270 14.93 -5.75 1.13
N THR A 271 15.35 -6.09 2.34
CA THR A 271 15.01 -5.35 3.57
C THR A 271 16.22 -4.64 4.11
N LYS A 272 16.02 -3.43 4.64
CA LYS A 272 17.08 -2.56 5.17
C LYS A 272 16.59 -1.78 6.38
N LEU A 273 17.52 -1.34 7.20
CA LEU A 273 17.25 -0.27 8.16
C LEU A 273 16.84 1.00 7.38
N VAL A 274 15.84 1.70 7.87
CA VAL A 274 15.35 2.92 7.21
C VAL A 274 16.46 3.95 7.03
N SER A 275 16.61 4.47 5.80
CA SER A 275 17.48 5.61 5.49
C SER A 275 16.78 6.93 5.76
N SER A 276 17.53 8.04 5.88
CA SER A 276 16.92 9.37 5.99
C SER A 276 16.14 9.74 4.73
N TYR A 277 16.53 9.23 3.57
CA TYR A 277 15.77 9.39 2.32
C TYR A 277 14.40 8.73 2.40
N ALA A 278 14.35 7.47 2.84
CA ALA A 278 13.10 6.74 3.01
C ALA A 278 12.23 7.35 4.11
N TRP A 279 12.84 7.76 5.25
CA TRP A 279 12.13 8.40 6.35
C TRP A 279 11.46 9.70 5.90
N ASP A 280 12.25 10.63 5.36
CA ASP A 280 11.75 11.96 4.99
C ASP A 280 10.73 11.89 3.83
N THR A 281 10.92 10.96 2.89
CA THR A 281 9.95 10.69 1.82
C THR A 281 8.64 10.13 2.38
N THR A 282 8.71 9.28 3.42
CA THR A 282 7.51 8.78 4.11
C THR A 282 6.78 9.90 4.84
N ILE A 283 7.49 10.78 5.55
CA ILE A 283 6.88 11.97 6.16
C ILE A 283 6.20 12.83 5.09
N ALA A 284 6.86 13.12 3.98
CA ALA A 284 6.28 13.89 2.87
C ALA A 284 5.04 13.20 2.24
N PHE A 285 4.99 11.88 2.23
CA PHE A 285 3.80 11.12 1.84
C PHE A 285 2.65 11.30 2.83
N ILE A 286 2.91 11.20 4.13
CA ILE A 286 1.93 11.40 5.20
C ILE A 286 1.40 12.83 5.20
N GLU A 287 2.24 13.84 4.95
CA GLU A 287 1.87 15.26 4.95
C GLU A 287 0.86 15.65 3.86
N LYS A 288 0.68 14.82 2.84
CA LYS A 288 -0.42 14.97 1.88
C LYS A 288 -1.79 14.72 2.51
N THR A 289 -1.84 14.07 3.68
CA THR A 289 -3.08 13.75 4.42
C THR A 289 -3.18 14.56 5.72
N VAL A 290 -2.06 14.74 6.42
CA VAL A 290 -2.00 15.47 7.71
C VAL A 290 -0.93 16.55 7.60
N ASN A 291 -1.34 17.80 7.48
CA ASN A 291 -0.43 18.94 7.38
C ASN A 291 0.52 19.01 8.59
N ASN A 292 1.78 19.36 8.35
CA ASN A 292 2.81 19.54 9.38
C ASN A 292 3.07 18.28 10.22
N TYR A 293 2.78 17.09 9.69
CA TYR A 293 3.01 15.84 10.42
C TYR A 293 4.48 15.72 10.87
N GLY A 294 5.41 16.09 10.02
CA GLY A 294 6.84 16.03 10.30
C GLY A 294 7.31 17.02 11.38
N SER A 295 6.65 18.17 11.53
CA SER A 295 7.13 19.26 12.38
C SER A 295 6.34 19.45 13.68
N SER A 296 5.08 19.04 13.75
CA SER A 296 4.23 19.39 14.91
C SER A 296 3.04 18.47 15.16
N SER A 297 2.99 17.26 14.57
CA SER A 297 1.86 16.36 14.78
C SER A 297 1.86 15.73 16.18
N SER A 298 0.71 15.80 16.84
CA SER A 298 0.45 15.09 18.10
C SER A 298 0.06 13.61 17.92
N GLN A 299 0.06 13.11 16.68
CA GLN A 299 -0.28 11.72 16.40
C GLN A 299 0.92 10.82 16.72
N GLY A 300 0.80 10.06 17.79
CA GLY A 300 1.86 9.19 18.29
C GLY A 300 1.82 9.02 19.81
N ASN A 301 2.59 8.09 20.31
CA ASN A 301 2.75 7.86 21.74
C ASN A 301 3.87 8.76 22.32
N TYR A 302 3.52 9.98 22.63
CA TYR A 302 4.38 10.96 23.32
C TYR A 302 4.01 11.11 24.79
N SER A 303 4.89 11.66 25.61
CA SER A 303 4.60 11.91 27.03
C SER A 303 3.39 12.84 27.23
N ASN A 304 3.19 13.81 26.32
CA ASN A 304 2.10 14.80 26.35
C ASN A 304 0.91 14.44 25.43
N THR A 305 0.74 13.17 25.06
CA THR A 305 -0.45 12.70 24.35
C THR A 305 -1.16 11.61 25.13
N SER A 306 -2.47 11.49 24.96
CA SER A 306 -3.25 10.36 25.47
C SER A 306 -3.24 9.23 24.44
N VAL A 307 -3.07 8.00 24.88
CA VAL A 307 -3.06 6.79 24.02
C VAL A 307 -3.89 5.70 24.66
N THR A 308 -4.86 5.17 23.90
CA THR A 308 -5.57 3.96 24.28
C THR A 308 -4.78 2.75 23.79
N TYR A 309 -4.52 1.79 24.68
CA TYR A 309 -3.68 0.63 24.39
C TYR A 309 -4.23 -0.64 25.01
N LYS A 310 -3.87 -1.77 24.39
CA LYS A 310 -4.14 -3.11 24.92
C LYS A 310 -2.98 -3.59 25.77
N ASP A 311 -3.31 -4.31 26.85
CA ASP A 311 -2.32 -5.02 27.62
C ASP A 311 -1.97 -6.34 26.91
N ILE A 312 -0.90 -6.34 26.10
CA ILE A 312 -0.50 -7.55 25.35
C ILE A 312 -0.07 -8.72 26.24
N THR A 313 0.08 -8.50 27.55
CA THR A 313 0.40 -9.56 28.51
C THR A 313 -0.86 -10.29 29.01
N ASP A 314 -2.04 -9.74 28.75
CA ASP A 314 -3.31 -10.29 29.18
C ASP A 314 -4.47 -9.78 28.31
N GLU A 315 -4.74 -10.50 27.24
CA GLU A 315 -5.79 -10.15 26.26
C GLU A 315 -7.22 -10.13 26.86
N SER A 316 -7.42 -10.74 28.04
CA SER A 316 -8.71 -10.71 28.73
C SER A 316 -9.00 -9.36 29.40
N LYS A 317 -8.00 -8.51 29.56
CA LYS A 317 -8.16 -7.18 30.17
C LYS A 317 -8.74 -6.19 29.15
N PRO A 318 -9.58 -5.26 29.63
CA PRO A 318 -10.07 -4.18 28.79
C PRO A 318 -8.91 -3.27 28.37
N GLU A 319 -9.11 -2.54 27.28
CA GLU A 319 -8.21 -1.47 26.86
C GLU A 319 -8.00 -0.46 28.00
N LYS A 320 -6.78 0.06 28.08
CA LYS A 320 -6.37 1.08 29.05
C LYS A 320 -6.07 2.38 28.31
N THR A 321 -6.11 3.48 29.04
CA THR A 321 -5.71 4.79 28.51
C THR A 321 -4.50 5.30 29.28
N LYS A 322 -3.39 5.54 28.58
CA LYS A 322 -2.29 6.37 29.07
C LYS A 322 -2.76 7.82 29.05
N ALA A 323 -2.76 8.49 30.20
CA ALA A 323 -3.11 9.90 30.28
C ALA A 323 -2.01 10.80 29.67
N GLU A 324 -2.39 12.01 29.27
CA GLU A 324 -1.42 13.06 28.97
C GLU A 324 -0.49 13.33 30.16
N ASN A 325 0.72 13.76 29.87
CA ASN A 325 1.79 14.02 30.84
C ASN A 325 2.20 12.79 31.65
N SER A 326 2.05 11.60 31.04
CA SER A 326 2.59 10.35 31.55
C SER A 326 3.41 9.64 30.45
N SER A 327 4.47 8.94 30.89
CA SER A 327 5.36 8.24 29.99
C SER A 327 5.14 6.73 30.12
N LEU A 328 4.77 6.09 29.02
CA LEU A 328 4.54 4.65 28.96
C LEU A 328 4.90 4.12 27.58
N LEU A 329 5.84 3.18 27.51
CA LEU A 329 6.07 2.42 26.29
C LEU A 329 4.89 1.48 26.08
N VAL A 330 4.32 1.49 24.86
CA VAL A 330 3.23 0.58 24.47
C VAL A 330 3.70 -0.37 23.36
N ALA A 331 2.91 -1.41 23.11
CA ALA A 331 3.18 -2.33 22.00
C ALA A 331 3.06 -1.62 20.64
N THR A 332 3.67 -2.19 19.61
CA THR A 332 3.61 -1.68 18.24
C THR A 332 2.17 -1.57 17.75
N GLY A 333 1.84 -0.51 17.02
CA GLY A 333 0.53 -0.37 16.38
C GLY A 333 -0.62 0.00 17.34
N GLN A 334 -0.32 0.51 18.53
CA GLN A 334 -1.33 0.92 19.51
C GLN A 334 -1.76 2.39 19.36
N THR A 335 -1.16 3.14 18.44
CA THR A 335 -1.49 4.52 18.14
C THR A 335 -2.48 4.64 16.98
N THR A 336 -2.92 5.86 16.67
CA THR A 336 -3.72 6.10 15.47
C THR A 336 -2.83 6.17 14.23
N PRO A 337 -3.04 5.33 13.21
CA PRO A 337 -2.21 5.36 12.02
C PRO A 337 -2.53 6.55 11.12
N VAL A 338 -1.55 7.01 10.36
CA VAL A 338 -1.75 7.89 9.22
C VAL A 338 -1.29 7.20 7.95
N CYS A 339 -2.10 7.21 6.91
CA CYS A 339 -1.83 6.44 5.69
C CYS A 339 -1.47 4.97 5.96
N ASN A 340 -2.14 4.35 6.93
CA ASN A 340 -1.87 2.99 7.43
C ASN A 340 -0.46 2.77 8.05
N ILE A 341 0.29 3.83 8.34
CA ILE A 341 1.59 3.75 9.00
C ILE A 341 1.40 4.16 10.47
N TYR A 342 1.89 3.32 11.37
CA TYR A 342 1.82 3.53 12.82
C TYR A 342 3.17 4.02 13.36
N ASP A 343 3.13 4.74 14.45
CA ASP A 343 4.27 5.04 15.31
C ASP A 343 5.47 5.71 14.58
N MET A 344 5.23 6.47 13.48
CA MET A 344 6.29 7.33 12.89
C MET A 344 6.64 8.49 13.83
N GLY A 345 5.83 8.73 14.82
CA GLY A 345 6.05 9.71 15.87
C GLY A 345 5.78 9.12 17.25
N GLY A 346 6.71 9.32 18.18
CA GLY A 346 6.60 8.81 19.56
C GLY A 346 6.95 7.33 19.68
N ASN A 347 6.49 6.71 20.70
CA ASN A 347 6.76 5.34 21.17
C ASN A 347 8.25 5.05 21.36
N VAL A 348 9.03 4.71 20.34
CA VAL A 348 10.49 4.64 20.41
C VAL A 348 11.14 5.55 19.36
N PHE A 349 12.27 6.16 19.70
CA PHE A 349 13.13 6.76 18.68
C PHE A 349 13.61 5.70 17.72
N GLU A 350 13.52 5.93 16.44
CA GLU A 350 13.94 4.97 15.43
C GLU A 350 15.32 5.30 14.88
N LEU A 351 16.22 4.32 14.99
CA LEU A 351 17.57 4.39 14.46
C LEU A 351 17.55 4.39 12.93
N THR A 352 18.47 5.14 12.32
CA THR A 352 18.58 5.22 10.85
C THR A 352 20.00 4.92 10.36
N THR A 353 20.17 4.86 9.03
CA THR A 353 21.49 4.73 8.41
C THR A 353 22.24 6.05 8.30
N GLU A 354 21.62 7.18 8.64
CA GLU A 354 22.22 8.52 8.61
C GLU A 354 23.31 8.70 9.68
N PHE A 355 24.27 9.57 9.41
CA PHE A 355 25.35 9.94 10.33
C PHE A 355 25.27 11.40 10.73
N SER A 356 25.71 11.68 11.96
CA SER A 356 25.98 13.01 12.47
C SER A 356 27.48 13.34 12.34
N SER A 357 27.81 14.62 12.19
CA SER A 357 29.17 15.13 12.29
C SER A 357 29.72 15.19 13.71
N ASP A 358 28.87 14.98 14.71
CA ASP A 358 29.29 14.89 16.11
C ASP A 358 30.04 13.59 16.35
N THR A 359 31.33 13.67 16.69
CA THR A 359 32.21 12.52 16.90
C THR A 359 31.85 11.69 18.12
N TYR A 360 31.17 12.26 19.11
CA TYR A 360 30.70 11.57 20.32
C TYR A 360 29.31 10.94 20.11
N ASN A 361 28.50 11.54 19.21
CA ASN A 361 27.15 11.12 18.88
C ASN A 361 26.98 10.97 17.35
N PRO A 362 27.70 9.99 16.75
CA PRO A 362 27.81 9.92 15.28
C PRO A 362 26.58 9.34 14.58
N TYR A 363 25.62 8.81 15.30
CA TYR A 363 24.44 8.15 14.72
C TYR A 363 23.21 9.03 14.83
N VAL A 364 22.20 8.75 14.01
CA VAL A 364 20.98 9.55 13.94
C VAL A 364 19.75 8.72 14.28
N ARG A 365 18.90 9.30 15.11
CA ARG A 365 17.57 8.80 15.49
C ARG A 365 16.48 9.75 15.03
N ARG A 366 15.29 9.21 14.81
CA ARG A 366 14.12 9.94 14.28
C ARG A 366 12.87 9.70 15.12
N GLY A 367 11.86 10.56 14.96
CA GLY A 367 10.48 10.29 15.34
C GLY A 367 10.05 10.61 16.76
N GLY A 368 10.97 10.88 17.69
CA GLY A 368 10.61 11.03 19.10
C GLY A 368 10.34 9.69 19.81
N SER A 369 9.98 9.73 21.08
CA SER A 369 9.69 8.54 21.88
C SER A 369 8.58 8.81 22.90
N TYR A 370 8.15 7.78 23.62
CA TYR A 370 7.17 7.88 24.71
C TYR A 370 7.61 8.81 25.86
N LEU A 371 8.90 9.16 25.93
CA LEU A 371 9.47 10.11 26.87
C LEU A 371 9.48 11.57 26.37
N SER A 372 9.36 11.75 25.06
CA SER A 372 9.43 13.06 24.40
C SER A 372 8.06 13.75 24.38
N THR A 373 8.05 15.07 24.14
CA THR A 373 6.85 15.77 23.70
C THR A 373 6.85 15.85 22.17
N PHE A 374 5.67 15.86 21.55
CA PHE A 374 5.57 15.99 20.09
C PHE A 374 6.11 17.32 19.54
N ALA A 375 6.13 18.38 20.36
CA ALA A 375 6.74 19.64 19.99
C ALA A 375 8.28 19.64 20.11
N GLY A 376 8.83 18.85 21.04
CA GLY A 376 10.28 18.76 21.26
C GLY A 376 10.98 17.75 20.35
N SER A 377 10.28 16.69 19.95
CA SER A 377 10.80 15.67 19.05
C SER A 377 9.66 15.13 18.16
N PRO A 378 9.21 15.90 17.17
CA PRO A 378 8.14 15.49 16.24
C PRO A 378 8.56 14.34 15.34
N ALA A 379 7.64 13.79 14.55
CA ALA A 379 7.90 12.66 13.66
C ALA A 379 9.05 12.90 12.67
N GLY A 380 9.25 14.14 12.24
CA GLY A 380 10.37 14.54 11.37
C GLY A 380 11.64 14.94 12.13
N ASP A 381 11.67 14.85 13.47
CA ASP A 381 12.85 15.18 14.26
C ASP A 381 14.07 14.36 13.81
N ARG A 382 15.22 15.02 13.83
CA ARG A 382 16.52 14.43 13.49
C ARG A 382 17.48 14.80 14.62
N ASN A 383 17.92 13.80 15.35
CA ASN A 383 18.79 14.02 16.49
C ASN A 383 19.89 12.97 16.55
N ASN A 384 21.06 13.35 17.07
CA ASN A 384 22.21 12.49 17.17
C ASN A 384 22.21 11.64 18.45
N LEU A 385 22.95 10.53 18.45
CA LEU A 385 23.15 9.67 19.59
C LEU A 385 24.51 8.96 19.57
N SER A 386 25.00 8.58 20.76
CA SER A 386 26.31 7.95 20.96
C SER A 386 26.38 6.45 20.57
N GLY A 387 25.27 5.86 20.14
CA GLY A 387 25.22 4.42 19.77
C GLY A 387 24.95 3.47 20.93
N VAL A 388 24.65 3.98 22.12
CA VAL A 388 24.20 3.15 23.25
C VAL A 388 22.80 2.60 23.00
N ALA A 389 22.58 1.36 23.44
CA ALA A 389 21.26 0.76 23.43
C ALA A 389 20.47 1.21 24.67
N ASN A 390 19.17 1.52 24.48
CA ASN A 390 18.29 1.93 25.57
C ASN A 390 16.84 1.50 25.28
N ASP A 391 15.96 1.61 26.30
CA ASP A 391 14.55 1.24 26.23
C ASP A 391 13.72 2.09 25.26
N PHE A 392 14.14 3.31 25.00
CA PHE A 392 13.47 4.23 24.08
C PHE A 392 14.09 4.30 22.67
N PHE A 393 15.03 3.40 22.32
CA PHE A 393 15.60 3.25 20.98
C PHE A 393 15.18 1.94 20.34
N GLY A 394 14.47 2.04 19.23
CA GLY A 394 14.07 0.94 18.36
C GLY A 394 14.49 1.22 16.91
N PHE A 395 13.82 0.59 15.97
CA PHE A 395 14.11 0.76 14.55
C PHE A 395 12.92 0.36 13.68
N ARG A 396 12.96 0.74 12.41
CA ARG A 396 11.98 0.40 11.39
C ARG A 396 12.66 -0.11 10.13
N LEU A 397 12.01 -1.04 9.45
CA LEU A 397 12.50 -1.60 8.19
C LEU A 397 11.89 -0.90 6.98
N THR A 398 12.66 -0.87 5.91
CA THR A 398 12.19 -0.60 4.54
C THR A 398 12.34 -1.85 3.69
N LEU A 399 11.52 -1.96 2.62
CA LEU A 399 11.57 -3.06 1.68
C LEU A 399 11.62 -2.49 0.25
N PHE A 400 12.59 -2.94 -0.53
CA PHE A 400 12.85 -2.57 -1.91
C PHE A 400 12.78 -3.79 -2.82
N LEU A 401 12.15 -3.61 -4.02
CA LEU A 401 12.00 -4.67 -5.01
C LEU A 401 13.26 -4.84 -5.86
#